data_a7acc444d5b50ac0f13328a776106637
#
_entry.id   a7acc444d5b50ac0f13328a776106637
#
_cell.length_a   1.000
_cell.length_b   1.000
_cell.length_c   1.000
_cell.angle_alpha   90.00
_cell.angle_beta   90.00
_cell.angle_gamma   90.00
#
_symmetry.space_group_name_H-M   'P 1'
#
loop_
_entity.id
_entity.type
_entity.pdbx_description
1 polymer ?
#
loop_
_entity_poly.entity_id
_entity_poly.type
_entity_poly.pdbx_seq_one_letter_code
_entity_poly.pdbx_strand_id
1 'polypeptide(L)'
;SAFKNVGYGTVMYLASIVNIDGQLFEAADLDGATMWQKIWHITLPCIRPTIAILFLMAIGTIMKGDFQMFWQVTGNNPMVLEVTDVIDTYVTRSLLDLQEFGMTSAAGLYQSGLSFVLVLLANYTVKKVEPDYALF
;
A
#
# COMPACT_ATOMS: atom_id res chain seq x y z
N SER A 1 9.17 6.16 -5.51
CA SER A 1 8.13 6.11 -4.44
C SER A 1 8.49 5.15 -3.30
N ALA A 2 9.23 4.05 -3.53
CA ALA A 2 9.62 3.10 -2.48
C ALA A 2 10.32 3.79 -1.29
N PHE A 3 11.30 4.64 -1.55
CA PHE A 3 12.04 5.36 -0.51
C PHE A 3 11.14 6.25 0.38
N LYS A 4 10.13 6.87 -0.20
CA LYS A 4 9.17 7.72 0.52
C LYS A 4 8.31 6.92 1.51
N ASN A 5 7.94 5.69 1.15
CA ASN A 5 7.02 4.84 1.93
C ASN A 5 7.73 3.89 2.91
N VAL A 6 9.04 3.70 2.78
CA VAL A 6 9.83 2.82 3.67
C VAL A 6 9.69 3.23 5.13
N GLY A 7 9.78 4.52 5.44
CA GLY A 7 9.66 5.01 6.81
C GLY A 7 8.31 4.66 7.45
N TYR A 8 7.21 4.88 6.74
CA TYR A 8 5.87 4.56 7.22
C TYR A 8 5.70 3.05 7.47
N GLY A 9 6.07 2.22 6.49
CA GLY A 9 6.00 0.77 6.63
C GLY A 9 6.85 0.25 7.79
N THR A 10 8.08 0.78 7.95
CA THR A 10 8.97 0.41 9.04
C THR A 10 8.35 0.70 10.41
N VAL A 11 7.78 1.89 10.60
CA VAL A 11 7.13 2.25 11.87
C VAL A 11 5.94 1.35 12.17
N MET A 12 5.12 1.04 11.16
CA MET A 12 3.96 0.17 11.33
C MET A 12 4.36 -1.26 11.73
N TYR A 13 5.39 -1.83 11.09
CA TYR A 13 5.90 -3.15 11.45
C TYR A 13 6.56 -3.15 12.83
N LEU A 14 7.37 -2.14 13.16
CA LEU A 14 7.98 -2.02 14.47
C LEU A 14 6.92 -1.92 15.58
N ALA A 15 5.90 -1.08 15.38
CA ALA A 15 4.79 -0.96 16.34
C ALA A 15 4.09 -2.31 16.55
N SER A 16 3.85 -3.07 15.47
CA SER A 16 3.23 -4.39 15.56
C SER A 16 4.10 -5.39 16.32
N ILE A 17 5.42 -5.37 16.10
CA ILE A 17 6.36 -6.28 16.77
C ILE A 17 6.46 -5.94 18.26
N VAL A 18 6.53 -4.65 18.62
CA VAL A 18 6.63 -4.21 20.02
C VAL A 18 5.36 -4.54 20.82
N ASN A 19 4.21 -4.63 20.15
CA ASN A 19 2.94 -5.00 20.78
C ASN A 19 2.76 -6.52 20.99
N ILE A 20 3.69 -7.36 20.55
CA ILE A 20 3.64 -8.81 20.82
C ILE A 20 3.90 -9.03 22.31
N ASP A 21 3.08 -9.88 22.94
CA ASP A 21 3.24 -10.21 24.34
C ASP A 21 4.62 -10.82 24.62
N GLY A 22 5.39 -10.18 25.50
CA GLY A 22 6.73 -10.63 25.88
C GLY A 22 6.75 -12.04 26.50
N GLN A 23 5.65 -12.45 27.15
CA GLN A 23 5.53 -13.79 27.75
C GLN A 23 5.69 -14.91 26.73
N LEU A 24 5.29 -14.68 25.46
CA LEU A 24 5.48 -15.66 24.38
C LEU A 24 6.98 -15.89 24.09
N PHE A 25 7.79 -14.83 24.16
CA PHE A 25 9.23 -14.95 23.96
C PHE A 25 9.92 -15.58 25.17
N GLU A 26 9.48 -15.25 26.38
CA GLU A 26 10.00 -15.87 27.61
C GLU A 26 9.72 -17.36 27.65
N ALA A 27 8.49 -17.78 27.31
CA ALA A 27 8.15 -19.20 27.20
C ALA A 27 9.01 -19.92 26.16
N ALA A 28 9.21 -19.31 24.99
CA ALA A 28 10.07 -19.87 23.93
C ALA A 28 11.54 -19.97 24.37
N ASP A 29 12.01 -19.04 25.22
CA ASP A 29 13.37 -19.11 25.79
C ASP A 29 13.53 -20.29 26.75
N LEU A 30 12.51 -20.57 27.55
CA LEU A 30 12.51 -21.73 28.45
C LEU A 30 12.51 -23.05 27.67
N ASP A 31 11.84 -23.08 26.51
CA ASP A 31 11.82 -24.24 25.61
C ASP A 31 13.12 -24.38 24.77
N GLY A 32 14.05 -23.44 24.92
CA GLY A 32 15.34 -23.47 24.19
C GLY A 32 15.21 -23.10 22.71
N ALA A 33 14.18 -22.35 22.33
CA ALA A 33 13.96 -21.96 20.96
C ALA A 33 15.06 -20.98 20.46
N THR A 34 15.56 -21.24 19.27
CA THR A 34 16.52 -20.34 18.61
C THR A 34 15.81 -19.07 18.11
N MET A 35 16.61 -17.99 17.87
CA MET A 35 16.08 -16.72 17.33
C MET A 35 15.24 -16.93 16.05
N TRP A 36 15.69 -17.78 15.14
CA TRP A 36 14.96 -18.09 13.91
C TRP A 36 13.62 -18.77 14.17
N GLN A 37 13.56 -19.68 15.14
CA GLN A 37 12.31 -20.34 15.53
C GLN A 37 11.32 -19.32 16.11
N LYS A 38 11.77 -18.39 16.96
CA LYS A 38 10.92 -17.30 17.49
C LYS A 38 10.38 -16.40 16.37
N ILE A 39 11.22 -16.04 15.38
CA ILE A 39 10.78 -15.22 14.25
C ILE A 39 9.67 -15.94 13.46
N TRP A 40 9.87 -17.21 13.11
CA TRP A 40 8.94 -17.93 12.27
C TRP A 40 7.65 -18.38 12.97
N HIS A 41 7.71 -18.69 14.28
CA HIS A 41 6.58 -19.27 15.00
C HIS A 41 5.85 -18.27 15.93
N ILE A 42 6.49 -17.16 16.28
CA ILE A 42 5.88 -16.14 17.15
C ILE A 42 5.74 -14.82 16.37
N THR A 43 6.86 -14.21 15.95
CA THR A 43 6.82 -12.87 15.37
C THR A 43 6.01 -12.83 14.08
N LEU A 44 6.32 -13.69 13.12
CA LEU A 44 5.67 -13.66 11.81
C LEU A 44 4.17 -13.93 11.87
N PRO A 45 3.67 -14.93 12.62
CA PRO A 45 2.23 -15.11 12.80
C PRO A 45 1.55 -13.91 13.46
N CYS A 46 2.15 -13.33 14.49
CA CYS A 46 1.56 -12.19 15.21
C CYS A 46 1.44 -10.92 14.38
N ILE A 47 2.34 -10.69 13.40
CA ILE A 47 2.28 -9.52 12.52
C ILE A 47 1.49 -9.75 11.21
N ARG A 48 0.97 -10.94 10.96
CA ARG A 48 0.15 -11.25 9.76
C ARG A 48 -0.98 -10.25 9.52
N PRO A 49 -1.78 -9.85 10.53
CA PRO A 49 -2.83 -8.86 10.32
C PRO A 49 -2.29 -7.54 9.78
N THR A 50 -1.16 -7.07 10.31
CA THR A 50 -0.51 -5.85 9.84
C THR A 50 -0.03 -5.97 8.39
N ILE A 51 0.54 -7.13 8.02
CA ILE A 51 0.94 -7.41 6.64
C ILE A 51 -0.28 -7.36 5.72
N ALA A 52 -1.38 -8.01 6.10
CA ALA A 52 -2.61 -8.04 5.29
C ALA A 52 -3.18 -6.63 5.08
N ILE A 53 -3.29 -5.83 6.15
CA ILE A 53 -3.79 -4.45 6.07
C ILE A 53 -2.90 -3.59 5.18
N LEU A 54 -1.58 -3.61 5.38
CA LEU A 54 -0.65 -2.82 4.57
C LEU A 54 -0.64 -3.26 3.11
N PHE A 55 -0.79 -4.55 2.84
CA PHE A 55 -0.93 -5.08 1.49
C PHE A 55 -2.21 -4.58 0.80
N LEU A 56 -3.36 -4.65 1.48
CA LEU A 56 -4.63 -4.14 0.95
C LEU A 56 -4.59 -2.64 0.71
N MET A 57 -3.97 -1.87 1.62
CA MET A 57 -3.75 -0.43 1.42
C MET A 57 -2.86 -0.15 0.19
N ALA A 58 -1.78 -0.91 0.01
CA ALA A 58 -0.90 -0.76 -1.14
C ALA A 58 -1.64 -1.02 -2.47
N ILE A 59 -2.49 -2.06 -2.52
CA ILE A 59 -3.33 -2.34 -3.70
C ILE A 59 -4.32 -1.21 -3.96
N GLY A 60 -4.94 -0.66 -2.92
CA GLY A 60 -5.88 0.47 -3.07
C GLY A 60 -5.24 1.71 -3.69
N THR A 61 -3.94 1.86 -3.57
CA THR A 61 -3.19 3.00 -4.11
C THR A 61 -2.42 2.70 -5.40
N ILE A 62 -2.42 1.45 -5.87
CA ILE A 62 -1.61 1.01 -7.03
C ILE A 62 -1.97 1.75 -8.32
N MET A 63 -3.27 2.12 -8.49
CA MET A 63 -3.75 2.84 -9.65
C MET A 63 -3.55 4.36 -9.54
N LYS A 64 -3.13 4.85 -8.38
CA LYS A 64 -2.81 6.25 -8.15
C LYS A 64 -1.30 6.44 -8.37
N GLY A 65 -0.94 7.32 -9.32
CA GLY A 65 0.43 7.77 -9.48
C GLY A 65 0.87 8.59 -8.27
N ASP A 66 2.18 8.72 -8.05
CA ASP A 66 2.69 9.74 -7.11
C ASP A 66 2.64 11.11 -7.81
N PHE A 67 1.39 11.65 -7.94
CA PHE A 67 1.13 12.92 -8.61
C PHE A 67 2.09 14.01 -8.13
N GLN A 68 2.27 14.14 -6.82
CA GLN A 68 3.11 15.16 -6.24
C GLN A 68 4.57 15.03 -6.69
N MET A 69 5.10 13.81 -6.74
CA MET A 69 6.46 13.56 -7.20
C MET A 69 6.60 13.88 -8.71
N PHE A 70 5.72 13.33 -9.54
CA PHE A 70 5.79 13.55 -10.98
C PHE A 70 5.55 15.02 -11.36
N TRP A 71 4.57 15.67 -10.75
CA TRP A 71 4.27 17.07 -11.00
C TRP A 71 5.39 18.03 -10.56
N GLN A 72 5.95 17.83 -9.36
CA GLN A 72 6.99 18.71 -8.83
C GLN A 72 8.36 18.48 -9.45
N VAL A 73 8.72 17.23 -9.74
CA VAL A 73 10.05 16.90 -10.28
C VAL A 73 10.14 17.25 -11.76
N THR A 74 9.09 17.00 -12.53
CA THR A 74 9.10 17.27 -13.97
C THR A 74 8.73 18.71 -14.33
N GLY A 75 8.07 19.43 -13.42
CA GLY A 75 7.64 20.81 -13.64
C GLY A 75 6.74 20.99 -14.86
N ASN A 76 5.98 19.93 -15.24
CA ASN A 76 5.15 19.91 -16.46
C ASN A 76 5.99 20.21 -17.74
N ASN A 77 7.24 19.78 -17.79
CA ASN A 77 8.13 20.01 -18.93
C ASN A 77 7.72 19.17 -20.14
N PRO A 78 7.37 19.78 -21.29
CA PRO A 78 6.91 19.06 -22.47
C PRO A 78 7.91 18.00 -23.00
N MET A 79 9.20 18.18 -22.78
CA MET A 79 10.24 17.27 -23.28
C MET A 79 10.22 15.90 -22.58
N VAL A 80 9.70 15.81 -21.37
CA VAL A 80 9.71 14.57 -20.58
C VAL A 80 8.30 13.99 -20.35
N LEU A 81 7.25 14.66 -20.86
CA LEU A 81 5.87 14.22 -20.68
C LEU A 81 5.63 12.80 -21.20
N GLU A 82 6.18 12.43 -22.36
CA GLU A 82 5.98 11.11 -22.96
C GLU A 82 6.40 9.94 -22.05
N VAL A 83 7.37 10.18 -21.16
CA VAL A 83 7.94 9.14 -20.29
C VAL A 83 7.56 9.30 -18.80
N THR A 84 6.97 10.43 -18.44
CA THR A 84 6.62 10.76 -17.04
C THR A 84 5.13 11.01 -16.82
N ASP A 85 4.33 10.99 -17.87
CA ASP A 85 2.90 11.23 -17.74
C ASP A 85 2.20 10.02 -17.11
N VAL A 86 1.51 10.27 -16.01
CA VAL A 86 0.66 9.31 -15.34
C VAL A 86 -0.79 9.81 -15.37
N ILE A 87 -1.76 8.95 -15.13
CA ILE A 87 -3.19 9.32 -15.19
C ILE A 87 -3.47 10.58 -14.36
N ASP A 88 -2.90 10.67 -13.16
CA ASP A 88 -3.12 11.81 -12.26
C ASP A 88 -2.54 13.12 -12.80
N THR A 89 -1.37 13.11 -13.46
CA THR A 89 -0.79 14.30 -14.08
C THR A 89 -1.53 14.70 -15.36
N TYR A 90 -1.95 13.72 -16.14
CA TYR A 90 -2.79 13.94 -17.33
C TYR A 90 -4.13 14.59 -16.95
N VAL A 91 -4.83 14.03 -15.97
CA VAL A 91 -6.10 14.53 -15.44
C VAL A 91 -5.97 15.98 -14.96
N THR A 92 -4.90 16.27 -14.19
CA THR A 92 -4.65 17.63 -13.68
C THR A 92 -4.35 18.61 -14.81
N ARG A 93 -3.54 18.23 -15.78
CA ARG A 93 -3.23 19.07 -16.94
C ARG A 93 -4.47 19.32 -17.80
N SER A 94 -5.27 18.29 -18.06
CA SER A 94 -6.53 18.45 -18.81
C SER A 94 -7.50 19.39 -18.10
N LEU A 95 -7.51 19.39 -16.77
CA LEU A 95 -8.32 20.32 -15.99
C LEU A 95 -7.79 21.76 -16.05
N LEU A 96 -6.50 21.95 -15.88
CA LEU A 96 -5.90 23.29 -15.77
C LEU A 96 -5.71 23.98 -17.12
N ASP A 97 -5.23 23.24 -18.13
CA ASP A 97 -4.86 23.81 -19.43
C ASP A 97 -6.01 23.75 -20.44
N LEU A 98 -6.79 22.67 -20.45
CA LEU A 98 -7.86 22.45 -21.43
C LEU A 98 -9.26 22.74 -20.89
N GLN A 99 -9.39 22.89 -19.56
CA GLN A 99 -10.68 23.08 -18.86
C GLN A 99 -11.72 21.99 -19.20
N GLU A 100 -11.25 20.78 -19.53
CA GLU A 100 -12.08 19.64 -19.90
C GLU A 100 -12.58 18.88 -18.66
N PHE A 101 -13.57 19.43 -17.96
CA PHE A 101 -14.16 18.83 -16.76
C PHE A 101 -14.76 17.45 -17.02
N GLY A 102 -15.34 17.22 -18.22
CA GLY A 102 -15.95 15.94 -18.57
C GLY A 102 -14.92 14.81 -18.65
N MET A 103 -13.81 15.02 -19.36
CA MET A 103 -12.71 14.06 -19.48
C MET A 103 -12.05 13.78 -18.13
N THR A 104 -11.78 14.83 -17.37
CA THR A 104 -11.20 14.74 -16.04
C THR A 104 -12.06 13.90 -15.08
N SER A 105 -13.37 14.17 -15.06
CA SER A 105 -14.32 13.42 -14.23
C SER A 105 -14.43 11.95 -14.67
N ALA A 106 -14.46 11.67 -15.97
CA ALA A 106 -14.51 10.32 -16.50
C ALA A 106 -13.25 9.51 -16.12
N ALA A 107 -12.07 10.10 -16.27
CA ALA A 107 -10.81 9.46 -15.89
C ALA A 107 -10.73 9.16 -14.38
N GLY A 108 -11.16 10.12 -13.54
CA GLY A 108 -11.21 9.92 -12.08
C GLY A 108 -12.20 8.83 -11.65
N LEU A 109 -13.38 8.78 -12.29
CA LEU A 109 -14.36 7.70 -12.04
C LEU A 109 -13.83 6.34 -12.49
N TYR A 110 -13.20 6.26 -13.66
CA TYR A 110 -12.60 5.03 -14.16
C TYR A 110 -11.51 4.52 -13.21
N GLN A 111 -10.60 5.38 -12.80
CA GLN A 111 -9.51 5.05 -11.87
C GLN A 111 -10.04 4.58 -10.52
N SER A 112 -11.07 5.26 -9.98
CA SER A 112 -11.70 4.89 -8.71
C SER A 112 -12.44 3.57 -8.80
N GLY A 113 -13.18 3.35 -9.88
CA GLY A 113 -13.90 2.09 -10.13
C GLY A 113 -12.95 0.90 -10.27
N LEU A 114 -11.85 1.07 -11.03
CA LEU A 114 -10.84 0.04 -11.18
C LEU A 114 -10.12 -0.26 -9.85
N SER A 115 -9.76 0.78 -9.10
CA SER A 115 -9.16 0.61 -7.76
C SER A 115 -10.08 -0.14 -6.80
N PHE A 116 -11.38 0.16 -6.84
CA PHE A 116 -12.39 -0.52 -6.03
C PHE A 116 -12.47 -2.01 -6.36
N VAL A 117 -12.52 -2.36 -7.64
CA VAL A 117 -12.54 -3.78 -8.09
C VAL A 117 -11.26 -4.50 -7.64
N LEU A 118 -10.08 -3.87 -7.79
CA LEU A 118 -8.82 -4.45 -7.35
C LEU A 118 -8.79 -4.70 -5.84
N VAL A 119 -9.29 -3.76 -5.03
CA VAL A 119 -9.37 -3.94 -3.57
C VAL A 119 -10.32 -5.08 -3.21
N LEU A 120 -11.47 -5.20 -3.87
CA LEU A 120 -12.40 -6.32 -3.65
C LEU A 120 -11.76 -7.66 -3.98
N LEU A 121 -11.06 -7.78 -5.10
CA LEU A 121 -10.35 -8.99 -5.49
C LEU A 121 -9.23 -9.34 -4.51
N ALA A 122 -8.46 -8.34 -4.08
CA ALA A 122 -7.41 -8.52 -3.09
C ALA A 122 -7.97 -8.94 -1.73
N ASN A 123 -9.06 -8.29 -1.28
CA ASN A 123 -9.73 -8.68 -0.04
C ASN A 123 -10.30 -10.11 -0.11
N TYR A 124 -10.86 -10.50 -1.25
CA TYR A 124 -11.32 -11.88 -1.46
C TYR A 124 -10.17 -12.89 -1.37
N THR A 125 -9.00 -12.57 -1.93
CA THR A 125 -7.82 -13.45 -1.82
C THR A 125 -7.30 -13.54 -0.37
N VAL A 126 -7.26 -12.43 0.35
CA VAL A 126 -6.91 -12.41 1.78
C VAL A 126 -7.91 -13.22 2.58
N LYS A 127 -9.21 -13.05 2.35
CA LYS A 127 -10.28 -13.80 3.02
C LYS A 127 -10.18 -15.32 2.81
N LYS A 128 -9.70 -15.74 1.64
CA LYS A 128 -9.52 -17.18 1.34
C LYS A 128 -8.29 -17.78 2.06
N VAL A 129 -7.27 -16.98 2.30
CA VAL A 129 -6.02 -17.43 2.95
C VAL A 129 -6.11 -17.31 4.47
N GLU A 130 -6.61 -16.19 4.95
CA GLU A 130 -6.72 -15.84 6.38
C GLU A 130 -8.02 -15.05 6.60
N PRO A 131 -9.14 -15.76 6.89
CA PRO A 131 -10.47 -15.13 7.00
C PRO A 131 -10.55 -14.01 8.02
N ASP A 132 -9.78 -14.13 9.12
CA ASP A 132 -9.80 -13.20 10.25
C ASP A 132 -9.16 -11.82 9.92
N TYR A 133 -8.45 -11.71 8.79
CA TYR A 133 -7.71 -10.49 8.41
C TYR A 133 -8.32 -9.78 7.20
N ALA A 134 -9.45 -10.27 6.69
CA ALA A 134 -10.20 -9.57 5.66
C ALA A 134 -10.86 -8.30 6.23
N LEU A 135 -10.94 -7.26 5.41
CA LEU A 135 -11.57 -6.00 5.84
C LEU A 135 -13.10 -6.11 5.90
N PHE A 136 -13.68 -6.98 5.05
CA PHE A 136 -15.14 -7.23 4.97
C PHE A 136 -15.46 -8.53 4.25
#